data_4d6f056893d57dea76b3a16a175bd018
#
_entry.id   4d6f056893d57dea76b3a16a175bd018
#
_cell.length_a   1.000
_cell.length_b   1.000
_cell.length_c   1.000
_cell.angle_alpha   90.00
_cell.angle_beta   90.00
_cell.angle_gamma   90.00
#
_symmetry.space_group_name_H-M   'P 1'
#
loop_
_entity.id
_entity.type
_entity.pdbx_description
1 polymer ?
#
loop_
_entity_poly.entity_id
_entity_poly.type
_entity_poly.pdbx_seq_one_letter_code
_entity_poly.pdbx_strand_id
1 'polypeptide(L)'
;GFVIVMLPSRRRDGEINDSPKSRFALPQYKLVFMVGIAGVFITSVIISIDPQDTGVVVTPAGVVDEELHTGWHIIMPWNDVKLMDKTVWVYTCSHNPGEGQKADADAIWAPTKDGIKMGFDVSVSWKIIPNEASWIYQNVSENDGGGSGRYLWLEENVIRPKLKSALALTVSNYTPIEVYSVKREEIQKNIIIRMREECKSYKLNIDQVDLREVFYNPEYEASINAKKLAEQEALRLFEVTKQKQEQLKQAEIEKNIAIQQAEGEAKALQIKGSSIAQNPKIIDLEWINKWNGQLPTYMLGSGQGVMLNIPNKKD
;
A
#
# COMPACT_ATOMS: atom_id res chain seq x y z
N GLY A 1 -97.03 37.11 2.61
CA GLY A 1 -98.37 36.67 2.42
C GLY A 1 -98.49 35.21 2.91
N PHE A 2 -99.19 35.07 4.03
CA PHE A 2 -99.64 33.85 4.67
C PHE A 2 -100.53 33.00 3.77
N VAL A 3 -100.44 31.69 3.77
CA VAL A 3 -101.56 30.77 3.76
C VAL A 3 -101.23 29.51 4.53
N ILE A 4 -101.90 29.39 5.67
CA ILE A 4 -102.02 28.16 6.47
C ILE A 4 -103.17 27.36 5.84
N VAL A 5 -102.90 26.09 5.55
CA VAL A 5 -103.98 25.12 5.28
C VAL A 5 -103.85 24.00 6.29
N MET A 6 -104.78 24.01 7.27
CA MET A 6 -105.14 22.86 8.13
C MET A 6 -105.91 21.86 7.31
N LEU A 7 -105.58 20.57 7.44
CA LEU A 7 -106.58 19.45 7.20
C LEU A 7 -106.27 18.27 8.14
N PRO A 8 -107.22 17.43 8.36
CA PRO A 8 -107.59 16.90 9.66
C PRO A 8 -107.00 15.48 9.97
N SER A 9 -107.05 15.21 11.25
CA SER A 9 -106.74 13.95 11.90
C SER A 9 -107.61 12.79 11.39
N ARG A 10 -107.02 11.68 11.10
CA ARG A 10 -107.66 10.38 11.04
C ARG A 10 -106.93 9.38 11.94
N ARG A 11 -107.46 9.07 13.08
CA ARG A 11 -107.08 7.94 13.90
C ARG A 11 -107.39 6.65 13.13
N ARG A 12 -106.48 5.71 13.17
CA ARG A 12 -106.72 4.30 13.05
C ARG A 12 -105.82 3.56 14.01
N ASP A 13 -106.49 2.80 14.81
CA ASP A 13 -106.01 1.95 15.86
C ASP A 13 -105.23 0.74 15.32
N GLY A 14 -104.26 0.30 16.10
CA GLY A 14 -103.88 -1.06 16.32
C GLY A 14 -103.10 -1.79 15.26
N GLU A 15 -101.80 -1.88 15.49
CA GLU A 15 -101.07 -3.15 15.31
C GLU A 15 -99.75 -3.01 16.07
N ILE A 16 -99.66 -3.75 17.18
CA ILE A 16 -98.37 -4.00 17.86
C ILE A 16 -97.66 -4.99 16.97
N ASN A 17 -96.74 -4.47 16.22
CA ASN A 17 -95.80 -5.32 15.41
C ASN A 17 -94.49 -5.37 16.19
N ASP A 18 -94.32 -6.47 16.93
CA ASP A 18 -93.03 -6.87 17.52
C ASP A 18 -92.09 -7.05 16.39
N SER A 19 -91.36 -5.96 16.05
CA SER A 19 -90.21 -6.04 15.18
C SER A 19 -89.05 -6.67 15.95
N PRO A 20 -88.44 -7.74 15.45
CA PRO A 20 -87.23 -8.34 16.06
C PRO A 20 -86.15 -7.28 16.13
N LYS A 21 -85.59 -7.12 17.33
CA LYS A 21 -84.41 -6.30 17.59
C LYS A 21 -83.39 -6.63 16.47
N SER A 22 -83.19 -5.70 15.50
CA SER A 22 -82.13 -5.78 14.51
C SER A 22 -80.84 -5.87 15.27
N ARG A 23 -80.25 -7.07 15.31
CA ARG A 23 -78.82 -7.24 15.63
C ARG A 23 -78.09 -6.26 14.75
N PHE A 24 -77.23 -5.42 15.29
CA PHE A 24 -76.39 -4.51 14.60
C PHE A 24 -75.51 -5.30 13.58
N ALA A 25 -76.07 -5.59 12.40
CA ALA A 25 -75.32 -6.02 11.25
C ALA A 25 -74.62 -4.76 10.72
N LEU A 26 -73.41 -4.54 11.11
CA LEU A 26 -72.57 -3.53 10.49
C LEU A 26 -72.61 -3.79 8.95
N PRO A 27 -73.02 -2.79 8.15
CA PRO A 27 -73.14 -2.98 6.70
C PRO A 27 -71.79 -3.49 6.19
N GLN A 28 -71.83 -4.52 5.33
CA GLN A 28 -70.62 -5.26 4.88
C GLN A 28 -69.47 -4.37 4.39
N TYR A 29 -69.76 -3.21 3.79
CA TYR A 29 -68.74 -2.26 3.34
C TYR A 29 -67.98 -1.61 4.54
N LYS A 30 -68.64 -1.40 5.70
CA LYS A 30 -67.96 -0.88 6.91
C LYS A 30 -67.02 -1.93 7.48
N LEU A 31 -67.40 -3.19 7.42
CA LEU A 31 -66.52 -4.29 7.87
C LEU A 31 -65.31 -4.45 6.95
N VAL A 32 -65.50 -4.39 5.62
CA VAL A 32 -64.43 -4.41 4.65
C VAL A 32 -63.49 -3.20 4.85
N PHE A 33 -64.04 -2.01 5.08
CA PHE A 33 -63.28 -0.81 5.36
C PHE A 33 -62.49 -0.88 6.66
N MET A 34 -63.08 -1.40 7.75
CA MET A 34 -62.38 -1.65 9.01
C MET A 34 -61.27 -2.68 8.87
N VAL A 35 -61.48 -3.79 8.14
CA VAL A 35 -60.45 -4.80 7.87
C VAL A 35 -59.33 -4.20 7.00
N GLY A 36 -59.66 -3.37 6.03
CA GLY A 36 -58.69 -2.65 5.21
C GLY A 36 -57.81 -1.70 6.03
N ILE A 37 -58.44 -0.87 6.91
CA ILE A 37 -57.70 0.02 7.80
C ILE A 37 -56.84 -0.79 8.79
N ALA A 38 -57.37 -1.85 9.39
CA ALA A 38 -56.63 -2.73 10.28
C ALA A 38 -55.44 -3.38 9.56
N GLY A 39 -55.61 -3.81 8.29
CA GLY A 39 -54.54 -4.35 7.46
C GLY A 39 -53.42 -3.34 7.19
N VAL A 40 -53.79 -2.11 6.80
CA VAL A 40 -52.81 -1.03 6.59
C VAL A 40 -52.11 -0.68 7.91
N PHE A 41 -52.82 -0.68 9.03
CA PHE A 41 -52.24 -0.40 10.35
C PHE A 41 -51.24 -1.49 10.76
N ILE A 42 -51.57 -2.76 10.55
CA ILE A 42 -50.68 -3.89 10.85
C ILE A 42 -49.41 -3.85 9.97
N THR A 43 -49.54 -3.54 8.71
CA THR A 43 -48.37 -3.46 7.79
C THR A 43 -47.47 -2.28 8.11
N SER A 44 -47.96 -1.19 8.66
CA SER A 44 -47.15 -0.02 9.07
C SER A 44 -46.47 -0.18 10.45
N VAL A 45 -46.82 -1.21 11.20
CA VAL A 45 -46.32 -1.48 12.56
C VAL A 45 -45.18 -2.51 12.55
N ILE A 46 -45.08 -3.33 11.51
CA ILE A 46 -44.07 -4.40 11.43
C ILE A 46 -42.93 -3.94 10.48
N ILE A 47 -41.71 -3.91 10.99
CA ILE A 47 -40.51 -3.66 10.21
C ILE A 47 -39.54 -4.84 10.31
N SER A 48 -38.85 -5.15 9.20
CA SER A 48 -37.77 -6.12 9.15
C SER A 48 -36.46 -5.39 8.99
N ILE A 49 -35.48 -5.72 9.84
CA ILE A 49 -34.13 -5.13 9.81
C ILE A 49 -33.16 -6.20 9.32
N ASP A 50 -32.42 -5.87 8.27
CA ASP A 50 -31.43 -6.74 7.67
C ASP A 50 -30.21 -6.97 8.58
N PRO A 51 -29.47 -8.09 8.42
CA PRO A 51 -28.28 -8.39 9.23
C PRO A 51 -27.18 -7.34 9.16
N GLN A 52 -27.14 -6.55 8.11
CA GLN A 52 -26.14 -5.51 7.86
C GLN A 52 -26.47 -4.20 8.56
N ASP A 53 -27.75 -4.02 8.93
CA ASP A 53 -28.27 -2.77 9.46
C ASP A 53 -28.59 -2.86 10.95
N THR A 54 -28.69 -1.72 11.58
CA THR A 54 -29.32 -1.50 12.87
C THR A 54 -30.38 -0.40 12.74
N GLY A 55 -31.51 -0.55 13.44
CA GLY A 55 -32.61 0.40 13.37
C GLY A 55 -32.55 1.40 14.52
N VAL A 56 -32.45 2.68 14.20
CA VAL A 56 -32.57 3.78 15.15
C VAL A 56 -34.02 4.27 15.14
N VAL A 57 -34.68 4.16 16.28
CA VAL A 57 -36.11 4.57 16.44
C VAL A 57 -36.20 6.05 16.72
N VAL A 58 -36.87 6.77 15.83
CA VAL A 58 -37.17 8.19 15.97
C VAL A 58 -38.62 8.34 16.34
N THR A 59 -38.88 8.84 17.53
CA THR A 59 -40.22 9.13 18.02
C THR A 59 -40.52 10.61 17.92
N PRO A 60 -41.76 11.06 17.98
CA PRO A 60 -42.11 12.49 18.07
C PRO A 60 -41.51 13.20 19.30
N ALA A 61 -41.11 12.45 20.32
CA ALA A 61 -40.47 12.97 21.53
C ALA A 61 -38.92 13.00 21.42
N GLY A 62 -38.32 12.41 20.37
CA GLY A 62 -36.89 12.33 20.17
C GLY A 62 -36.43 10.94 19.75
N VAL A 63 -35.12 10.76 19.67
CA VAL A 63 -34.48 9.48 19.32
C VAL A 63 -34.46 8.59 20.57
N VAL A 64 -34.77 7.32 20.40
CA VAL A 64 -34.68 6.30 21.45
C VAL A 64 -33.26 5.74 21.48
N ASP A 65 -32.67 5.60 22.67
CA ASP A 65 -31.32 5.09 22.83
C ASP A 65 -31.21 3.58 22.52
N GLU A 66 -32.32 2.85 22.70
CA GLU A 66 -32.40 1.41 22.43
C GLU A 66 -32.53 1.18 20.92
N GLU A 67 -31.59 0.44 20.36
CA GLU A 67 -31.52 0.12 18.93
C GLU A 67 -32.27 -1.17 18.62
N LEU A 68 -32.88 -1.21 17.44
CA LEU A 68 -33.50 -2.40 16.92
C LEU A 68 -32.41 -3.26 16.20
N HIS A 69 -32.23 -4.47 16.71
CA HIS A 69 -31.33 -5.43 16.13
C HIS A 69 -31.93 -6.13 14.89
N THR A 70 -31.17 -6.98 14.26
CA THR A 70 -31.61 -7.80 13.12
C THR A 70 -32.85 -8.61 13.44
N GLY A 71 -33.85 -8.58 12.56
CA GLY A 71 -35.06 -9.37 12.66
C GLY A 71 -36.34 -8.55 12.50
N TRP A 72 -37.47 -9.16 12.92
CA TRP A 72 -38.78 -8.55 12.86
C TRP A 72 -39.06 -7.81 14.14
N HIS A 73 -39.43 -6.52 14.01
CA HIS A 73 -39.81 -5.67 15.14
C HIS A 73 -41.17 -5.06 14.95
N ILE A 74 -41.87 -4.90 16.06
CA ILE A 74 -43.18 -4.22 16.12
C ILE A 74 -42.90 -2.82 16.67
N ILE A 75 -43.19 -1.80 15.86
CA ILE A 75 -43.05 -0.40 16.22
C ILE A 75 -44.35 0.32 16.20
N MET A 76 -44.47 1.42 16.95
CA MET A 76 -45.67 2.23 16.91
C MET A 76 -45.79 2.98 15.59
N PRO A 77 -46.99 3.13 14.99
CA PRO A 77 -47.19 3.67 13.65
C PRO A 77 -46.75 5.14 13.49
N TRP A 78 -46.53 5.86 14.57
CA TRP A 78 -46.04 7.25 14.59
C TRP A 78 -44.52 7.34 14.77
N ASN A 79 -43.85 6.23 14.98
CA ASN A 79 -42.38 6.19 15.07
C ASN A 79 -41.80 5.93 13.68
N ASP A 80 -40.70 6.58 13.40
CA ASP A 80 -39.89 6.32 12.20
C ASP A 80 -38.65 5.50 12.56
N VAL A 81 -38.23 4.61 11.68
CA VAL A 81 -37.02 3.83 11.89
C VAL A 81 -36.01 4.18 10.80
N LYS A 82 -34.88 4.69 11.23
CA LYS A 82 -33.73 4.99 10.36
C LYS A 82 -32.76 3.84 10.42
N LEU A 83 -32.50 3.23 9.25
CA LEU A 83 -31.54 2.15 9.12
C LEU A 83 -30.13 2.74 9.06
N MET A 84 -29.24 2.18 9.87
CA MET A 84 -27.82 2.52 9.86
C MET A 84 -27.00 1.27 9.63
N ASP A 85 -26.11 1.36 8.64
CA ASP A 85 -25.20 0.29 8.26
C ASP A 85 -24.12 0.11 9.35
N LYS A 86 -23.98 -1.13 9.85
CA LYS A 86 -22.98 -1.53 10.86
C LYS A 86 -21.84 -2.34 10.27
N THR A 87 -21.79 -2.44 8.95
CA THR A 87 -20.70 -3.15 8.25
C THR A 87 -19.38 -2.37 8.31
N VAL A 88 -18.32 -3.00 7.82
CA VAL A 88 -17.00 -2.37 7.79
C VAL A 88 -16.90 -1.44 6.58
N TRP A 89 -16.64 -0.18 6.86
CA TRP A 89 -16.35 0.83 5.86
C TRP A 89 -14.83 1.01 5.72
N VAL A 90 -14.38 1.34 4.52
CA VAL A 90 -12.94 1.55 4.24
C VAL A 90 -12.75 2.94 3.68
N TYR A 91 -12.04 3.77 4.44
CA TYR A 91 -11.61 5.09 4.01
C TYR A 91 -10.18 5.03 3.49
N THR A 92 -9.95 5.45 2.25
CA THR A 92 -8.64 5.40 1.61
C THR A 92 -8.19 6.78 1.15
N CYS A 93 -6.98 7.17 1.57
CA CYS A 93 -6.24 8.32 1.05
C CYS A 93 -5.12 7.81 0.15
N SER A 94 -4.97 8.38 -1.05
CA SER A 94 -3.92 8.00 -2.01
C SER A 94 -3.35 9.22 -2.72
N HIS A 95 -2.08 9.15 -3.12
CA HIS A 95 -1.46 10.14 -3.98
C HIS A 95 -1.84 9.95 -5.46
N ASN A 96 -2.35 8.78 -5.81
CA ASN A 96 -2.82 8.50 -7.16
C ASN A 96 -4.26 8.96 -7.32
N PRO A 97 -4.56 9.84 -8.29
CA PRO A 97 -5.93 10.24 -8.59
C PRO A 97 -6.81 9.03 -8.93
N GLY A 98 -8.00 8.97 -8.33
CA GLY A 98 -8.99 7.92 -8.59
C GLY A 98 -8.77 6.60 -7.84
N GLU A 99 -7.75 6.46 -7.01
CA GLU A 99 -7.49 5.27 -6.18
C GLU A 99 -8.04 5.40 -4.75
N GLY A 100 -8.28 6.63 -4.29
CA GLY A 100 -8.85 6.96 -2.99
C GLY A 100 -10.34 7.27 -3.02
N GLN A 101 -10.87 7.70 -1.86
CA GLN A 101 -12.25 8.18 -1.72
C GLN A 101 -12.47 9.46 -2.54
N LYS A 102 -11.43 10.27 -2.72
CA LYS A 102 -11.44 11.48 -3.54
C LYS A 102 -10.93 11.21 -4.95
N ALA A 103 -11.48 11.94 -5.91
CA ALA A 103 -11.03 11.89 -7.29
C ALA A 103 -9.61 12.48 -7.47
N ASP A 104 -9.23 13.43 -6.62
CA ASP A 104 -7.91 14.05 -6.62
C ASP A 104 -6.94 13.36 -5.67
N ALA A 105 -5.64 13.56 -5.88
CA ALA A 105 -4.60 13.09 -4.99
C ALA A 105 -4.77 13.69 -3.58
N ASP A 106 -4.98 12.83 -2.58
CA ASP A 106 -5.31 13.25 -1.22
C ASP A 106 -4.44 12.59 -0.13
N ALA A 107 -3.25 12.12 -0.50
CA ALA A 107 -2.27 11.56 0.40
C ALA A 107 -2.01 12.45 1.63
N ILE A 108 -1.74 11.82 2.76
CA ILE A 108 -1.49 12.54 4.02
C ILE A 108 0.00 12.81 4.17
N TRP A 109 0.35 14.07 4.37
CA TRP A 109 1.74 14.50 4.59
C TRP A 109 2.02 14.69 6.08
N ALA A 110 3.08 14.05 6.58
CA ALA A 110 3.53 14.17 7.95
C ALA A 110 5.04 14.42 8.03
N PRO A 111 5.51 15.24 8.98
CA PRO A 111 6.94 15.46 9.21
C PRO A 111 7.53 14.31 10.02
N THR A 112 8.75 13.90 9.66
CA THR A 112 9.58 12.97 10.42
C THR A 112 10.39 13.68 11.52
N LYS A 113 11.12 12.91 12.33
CA LYS A 113 12.00 13.42 13.37
C LYS A 113 13.02 14.46 12.85
N ASP A 114 13.49 14.26 11.63
CA ASP A 114 14.45 15.14 10.97
C ASP A 114 13.79 16.36 10.29
N GLY A 115 12.47 16.55 10.46
CA GLY A 115 11.70 17.62 9.84
C GLY A 115 11.37 17.42 8.35
N ILE A 116 11.71 16.26 7.80
CA ILE A 116 11.46 15.94 6.40
C ILE A 116 10.00 15.51 6.26
N LYS A 117 9.28 16.11 5.31
CA LYS A 117 7.91 15.74 5.01
C LYS A 117 7.89 14.48 4.16
N MET A 118 7.13 13.49 4.62
CA MET A 118 6.85 12.25 3.88
C MET A 118 5.36 12.16 3.59
N GLY A 119 5.01 11.60 2.44
CA GLY A 119 3.65 11.32 2.03
C GLY A 119 3.29 9.88 2.35
N PHE A 120 2.01 9.67 2.70
CA PHE A 120 1.48 8.39 3.11
C PHE A 120 0.18 8.10 2.40
N ASP A 121 0.12 6.95 1.75
CA ASP A 121 -1.11 6.35 1.27
C ASP A 121 -1.61 5.39 2.33
N VAL A 122 -2.81 5.64 2.83
CA VAL A 122 -3.35 4.93 4.00
C VAL A 122 -4.78 4.51 3.74
N SER A 123 -5.11 3.27 4.12
CA SER A 123 -6.49 2.79 4.20
C SER A 123 -6.86 2.52 5.65
N VAL A 124 -8.03 3.00 6.06
CA VAL A 124 -8.58 2.82 7.41
C VAL A 124 -9.87 2.04 7.31
N SER A 125 -9.91 0.86 7.90
CA SER A 125 -11.13 0.06 8.04
C SER A 125 -11.79 0.37 9.37
N TRP A 126 -13.05 0.78 9.32
CA TRP A 126 -13.80 1.25 10.49
C TRP A 126 -15.25 0.81 10.45
N LYS A 127 -15.88 0.79 11.60
CA LYS A 127 -17.32 0.53 11.76
C LYS A 127 -17.88 1.24 12.98
N ILE A 128 -19.19 1.34 13.04
CA ILE A 128 -19.89 1.85 14.20
C ILE A 128 -19.79 0.85 15.37
N ILE A 129 -19.59 1.37 16.59
CA ILE A 129 -19.63 0.52 17.79
C ILE A 129 -21.07 0.03 17.97
N PRO A 130 -21.29 -1.28 18.24
CA PRO A 130 -22.64 -1.82 18.49
C PRO A 130 -23.36 -1.07 19.59
N ASN A 131 -24.66 -0.85 19.39
CA ASN A 131 -25.56 -0.11 20.28
C ASN A 131 -25.22 1.39 20.48
N GLU A 132 -24.50 1.98 19.56
CA GLU A 132 -24.13 3.41 19.60
C GLU A 132 -24.56 4.17 18.32
N ALA A 133 -25.31 3.52 17.43
CA ALA A 133 -25.82 4.14 16.21
C ALA A 133 -26.84 5.26 16.51
N SER A 134 -27.63 5.13 17.60
CA SER A 134 -28.52 6.16 18.06
C SER A 134 -27.80 7.46 18.45
N TRP A 135 -26.64 7.34 19.13
CA TRP A 135 -25.79 8.48 19.44
C TRP A 135 -25.24 9.14 18.17
N ILE A 136 -24.74 8.35 17.22
CA ILE A 136 -24.23 8.86 15.93
C ILE A 136 -25.35 9.57 15.17
N TYR A 137 -26.54 8.98 15.13
CA TYR A 137 -27.69 9.59 14.47
C TYR A 137 -28.06 10.97 15.06
N GLN A 138 -27.95 11.16 16.38
CA GLN A 138 -28.25 12.41 17.06
C GLN A 138 -27.13 13.45 16.91
N ASN A 139 -25.87 13.05 16.88
CA ASN A 139 -24.72 13.96 17.05
C ASN A 139 -23.93 14.20 15.76
N VAL A 140 -24.17 13.39 14.71
CA VAL A 140 -23.46 13.51 13.43
C VAL A 140 -24.42 14.05 12.37
N SER A 141 -23.98 15.13 11.72
CA SER A 141 -24.74 15.76 10.65
C SER A 141 -24.89 14.84 9.45
N GLU A 142 -26.05 14.81 8.86
CA GLU A 142 -26.30 14.19 7.56
C GLU A 142 -26.08 15.26 6.48
N ASN A 143 -25.01 15.11 5.70
CA ASN A 143 -24.85 15.92 4.49
C ASN A 143 -25.80 15.38 3.42
N ASP A 144 -26.22 16.24 2.49
CA ASP A 144 -27.29 16.07 1.48
C ASP A 144 -27.21 14.82 0.56
N GLY A 145 -26.46 13.79 0.93
CA GLY A 145 -26.17 12.60 0.14
C GLY A 145 -27.04 11.36 0.42
N GLY A 146 -28.17 11.50 1.15
CA GLY A 146 -28.97 10.35 1.56
C GLY A 146 -28.27 9.48 2.62
N GLY A 147 -28.68 8.21 2.81
CA GLY A 147 -28.19 7.36 3.89
C GLY A 147 -26.67 7.21 4.03
N SER A 148 -25.92 7.36 2.94
CA SER A 148 -24.45 7.35 2.94
C SER A 148 -23.81 8.69 3.34
N GLY A 149 -24.54 9.79 3.34
CA GLY A 149 -24.00 11.13 3.60
C GLY A 149 -23.38 11.28 4.99
N ARG A 150 -23.95 10.60 5.98
CA ARG A 150 -23.46 10.62 7.36
C ARG A 150 -22.10 9.90 7.50
N TYR A 151 -21.92 8.78 6.80
CA TYR A 151 -20.65 8.03 6.78
C TYR A 151 -19.54 8.83 6.10
N LEU A 152 -19.84 9.44 4.95
CA LEU A 152 -18.91 10.34 4.27
C LEU A 152 -18.53 11.55 5.14
N TRP A 153 -19.49 12.09 5.88
CA TRP A 153 -19.21 13.16 6.84
C TRP A 153 -18.26 12.71 7.95
N LEU A 154 -18.46 11.50 8.50
CA LEU A 154 -17.58 10.91 9.51
C LEU A 154 -16.16 10.70 8.96
N GLU A 155 -16.04 10.22 7.74
CA GLU A 155 -14.76 10.02 7.08
C GLU A 155 -13.98 11.31 6.91
N GLU A 156 -14.63 12.37 6.39
CA GLU A 156 -13.96 13.63 6.11
C GLU A 156 -13.71 14.49 7.36
N ASN A 157 -14.63 14.49 8.32
CA ASN A 157 -14.57 15.40 9.47
C ASN A 157 -14.04 14.75 10.74
N VAL A 158 -14.04 13.43 10.83
CA VAL A 158 -13.54 12.71 12.00
C VAL A 158 -12.33 11.86 11.64
N ILE A 159 -12.49 10.88 10.75
CA ILE A 159 -11.45 9.88 10.47
C ILE A 159 -10.21 10.54 9.84
N ARG A 160 -10.40 11.35 8.81
CA ARG A 160 -9.28 12.02 8.12
C ARG A 160 -8.44 12.94 9.04
N PRO A 161 -9.04 13.88 9.80
CA PRO A 161 -8.28 14.74 10.71
C PRO A 161 -7.57 13.95 11.82
N LYS A 162 -8.24 12.92 12.37
CA LYS A 162 -7.66 12.06 13.40
C LYS A 162 -6.52 11.22 12.86
N LEU A 163 -6.66 10.66 11.66
CA LEU A 163 -5.60 9.93 10.96
C LEU A 163 -4.39 10.83 10.71
N LYS A 164 -4.61 12.06 10.23
CA LYS A 164 -3.53 13.04 10.01
C LYS A 164 -2.79 13.38 11.31
N SER A 165 -3.53 13.56 12.41
CA SER A 165 -2.95 13.81 13.73
C SER A 165 -2.15 12.60 14.23
N ALA A 166 -2.73 11.40 14.18
CA ALA A 166 -2.10 10.16 14.62
C ALA A 166 -0.81 9.85 13.82
N LEU A 167 -0.85 10.05 12.49
CA LEU A 167 0.33 9.93 11.62
C LEU A 167 1.42 10.93 12.02
N ALA A 168 1.08 12.21 12.11
CA ALA A 168 2.05 13.26 12.41
C ALA A 168 2.74 13.03 13.78
N LEU A 169 1.96 12.68 14.81
CA LEU A 169 2.49 12.41 16.16
C LEU A 169 3.31 11.11 16.23
N THR A 170 2.96 10.11 15.44
CA THR A 170 3.71 8.86 15.45
C THR A 170 4.99 8.98 14.63
N VAL A 171 4.88 9.49 13.40
CA VAL A 171 6.00 9.58 12.45
C VAL A 171 7.08 10.55 12.92
N SER A 172 6.72 11.62 13.67
CA SER A 172 7.68 12.58 14.22
C SER A 172 8.73 11.98 15.18
N ASN A 173 8.53 10.75 15.65
CA ASN A 173 9.50 10.05 16.51
C ASN A 173 10.53 9.22 15.72
N TYR A 174 10.35 9.07 14.42
CA TYR A 174 11.16 8.20 13.56
C TYR A 174 11.87 8.98 12.46
N THR A 175 13.04 8.47 12.07
CA THR A 175 13.78 8.99 10.91
C THR A 175 13.13 8.52 9.60
N PRO A 176 13.35 9.22 8.47
CA PRO A 176 12.78 8.84 7.17
C PRO A 176 13.08 7.39 6.75
N ILE A 177 14.29 6.92 7.05
CA ILE A 177 14.72 5.56 6.71
C ILE A 177 13.98 4.52 7.56
N GLU A 178 13.78 4.79 8.86
CA GLU A 178 13.02 3.90 9.75
C GLU A 178 11.56 3.80 9.33
N VAL A 179 10.95 4.92 8.91
CA VAL A 179 9.58 4.98 8.42
C VAL A 179 9.42 4.18 7.12
N TYR A 180 10.38 4.33 6.21
CA TYR A 180 10.32 3.68 4.90
C TYR A 180 10.49 2.16 4.97
N SER A 181 11.34 1.62 5.84
CA SER A 181 11.72 0.22 5.81
C SER A 181 11.64 -0.52 7.14
N VAL A 182 12.39 -0.08 8.15
CA VAL A 182 12.74 -0.94 9.30
C VAL A 182 11.62 -1.03 10.33
N LYS A 183 10.89 0.07 10.58
CA LYS A 183 9.92 0.15 11.67
C LYS A 183 8.48 0.33 11.21
N ARG A 184 8.20 0.01 9.97
CA ARG A 184 6.86 0.21 9.36
C ARG A 184 5.75 -0.49 10.14
N GLU A 185 5.95 -1.72 10.59
CA GLU A 185 4.96 -2.45 11.39
C GLU A 185 4.73 -1.83 12.77
N GLU A 186 5.79 -1.37 13.42
CA GLU A 186 5.70 -0.72 14.72
C GLU A 186 4.92 0.60 14.61
N ILE A 187 5.23 1.40 13.59
CA ILE A 187 4.54 2.64 13.28
C ILE A 187 3.05 2.39 13.01
N GLN A 188 2.72 1.39 12.19
CA GLN A 188 1.35 1.01 11.90
C GLN A 188 0.59 0.63 13.17
N LYS A 189 1.17 -0.20 14.05
CA LYS A 189 0.57 -0.57 15.33
C LYS A 189 0.31 0.66 16.23
N ASN A 190 1.26 1.56 16.30
CA ASN A 190 1.13 2.78 17.11
C ASN A 190 0.03 3.71 16.56
N ILE A 191 -0.10 3.81 15.24
CA ILE A 191 -1.17 4.57 14.60
C ILE A 191 -2.55 3.94 14.92
N ILE A 192 -2.68 2.61 14.82
CA ILE A 192 -3.94 1.91 15.13
C ILE A 192 -4.36 2.18 16.58
N ILE A 193 -3.44 2.07 17.54
CA ILE A 193 -3.72 2.32 18.96
C ILE A 193 -4.25 3.73 19.17
N ARG A 194 -3.55 4.74 18.63
CA ARG A 194 -3.97 6.15 18.73
C ARG A 194 -5.32 6.40 18.07
N MET A 195 -5.51 5.88 16.86
CA MET A 195 -6.77 6.02 16.14
C MET A 195 -7.95 5.42 16.92
N ARG A 196 -7.77 4.25 17.52
CA ARG A 196 -8.81 3.61 18.36
C ARG A 196 -9.16 4.47 19.57
N GLU A 197 -8.18 5.04 20.24
CA GLU A 197 -8.42 5.92 21.40
C GLU A 197 -9.15 7.21 20.99
N GLU A 198 -8.70 7.86 19.92
CA GLU A 198 -9.27 9.12 19.48
C GLU A 198 -10.67 8.98 18.85
N CYS A 199 -10.91 7.89 18.11
CA CYS A 199 -12.20 7.67 17.44
C CYS A 199 -13.26 7.08 18.37
N LYS A 200 -12.87 6.53 19.53
CA LYS A 200 -13.81 5.99 20.52
C LYS A 200 -14.80 7.03 21.03
N SER A 201 -14.39 8.28 21.16
CA SER A 201 -15.27 9.40 21.57
C SER A 201 -16.38 9.67 20.57
N TYR A 202 -16.19 9.30 19.31
CA TYR A 202 -17.18 9.41 18.23
C TYR A 202 -17.94 8.11 17.98
N LYS A 203 -17.84 7.15 18.91
CA LYS A 203 -18.50 5.85 18.83
C LYS A 203 -18.13 5.01 17.60
N LEU A 204 -16.88 5.22 17.11
CA LEU A 204 -16.32 4.47 15.99
C LEU A 204 -15.28 3.47 16.50
N ASN A 205 -15.33 2.27 15.93
CA ASN A 205 -14.30 1.25 16.12
C ASN A 205 -13.41 1.19 14.89
N ILE A 206 -12.12 1.36 15.09
CA ILE A 206 -11.10 1.20 14.04
C ILE A 206 -10.60 -0.24 14.08
N ASP A 207 -10.95 -1.01 13.07
CA ASP A 207 -10.53 -2.41 12.96
C ASP A 207 -9.06 -2.49 12.53
N GLN A 208 -8.70 -1.80 11.44
CA GLN A 208 -7.36 -1.83 10.87
C GLN A 208 -6.97 -0.49 10.24
N VAL A 209 -5.68 -0.20 10.25
CA VAL A 209 -5.07 0.90 9.49
C VAL A 209 -3.91 0.32 8.69
N ASP A 210 -3.97 0.43 7.39
CA ASP A 210 -2.96 -0.10 6.48
C ASP A 210 -2.18 1.05 5.86
N LEU A 211 -0.88 1.07 6.11
CA LEU A 211 0.05 1.92 5.40
C LEU A 211 0.35 1.27 4.04
N ARG A 212 -0.26 1.76 2.97
CA ARG A 212 -0.14 1.19 1.61
C ARG A 212 1.18 1.58 0.96
N GLU A 213 1.44 2.86 0.88
CA GLU A 213 2.65 3.41 0.29
C GLU A 213 3.20 4.55 1.13
N VAL A 214 4.51 4.69 1.12
CA VAL A 214 5.23 5.77 1.81
C VAL A 214 6.22 6.34 0.81
N PHE A 215 6.18 7.63 0.59
CA PHE A 215 7.03 8.30 -0.39
C PHE A 215 7.63 9.58 0.18
N TYR A 216 8.76 9.94 -0.37
CA TYR A 216 9.46 11.16 0.03
C TYR A 216 8.89 12.38 -0.69
N ASN A 217 9.11 13.56 -0.12
CA ASN A 217 8.94 14.79 -0.86
C ASN A 217 9.90 14.77 -2.08
N PRO A 218 9.46 15.16 -3.29
CA PRO A 218 10.28 15.15 -4.51
C PRO A 218 11.63 15.85 -4.38
N GLU A 219 11.70 16.95 -3.63
CA GLU A 219 12.96 17.66 -3.36
C GLU A 219 13.96 16.82 -2.57
N TYR A 220 13.46 16.09 -1.57
CA TYR A 220 14.30 15.23 -0.73
C TYR A 220 14.72 13.97 -1.50
N GLU A 221 13.83 13.40 -2.28
CA GLU A 221 14.14 12.26 -3.16
C GLU A 221 15.23 12.61 -4.16
N ALA A 222 15.16 13.78 -4.80
CA ALA A 222 16.22 14.27 -5.68
C ALA A 222 17.57 14.41 -4.96
N SER A 223 17.57 14.94 -3.72
CA SER A 223 18.78 15.10 -2.90
C SER A 223 19.39 13.77 -2.48
N ILE A 224 18.56 12.77 -2.09
CA ILE A 224 19.03 11.41 -1.78
C ILE A 224 19.63 10.75 -3.02
N ASN A 225 18.97 10.87 -4.17
CA ASN A 225 19.46 10.28 -5.42
C ASN A 225 20.78 10.92 -5.84
N ALA A 226 20.92 12.24 -5.71
CA ALA A 226 22.19 12.94 -5.95
C ALA A 226 23.30 12.48 -5.01
N LYS A 227 22.99 12.31 -3.70
CA LYS A 227 23.93 11.80 -2.71
C LYS A 227 24.37 10.36 -3.03
N LYS A 228 23.42 9.48 -3.34
CA LYS A 228 23.72 8.08 -3.72
C LYS A 228 24.60 8.01 -4.97
N LEU A 229 24.32 8.86 -5.97
CA LEU A 229 25.13 8.95 -7.18
C LEU A 229 26.56 9.39 -6.85
N ALA A 230 26.72 10.42 -6.03
CA ALA A 230 28.03 10.90 -5.60
C ALA A 230 28.81 9.85 -4.78
N GLU A 231 28.14 9.11 -3.90
CA GLU A 231 28.75 8.00 -3.15
C GLU A 231 29.19 6.85 -4.07
N GLN A 232 28.36 6.48 -5.05
CA GLN A 232 28.73 5.47 -6.05
C GLN A 232 29.89 5.90 -6.91
N GLU A 233 29.94 7.17 -7.30
CA GLU A 233 31.04 7.73 -8.07
C GLU A 233 32.35 7.77 -7.26
N ALA A 234 32.29 8.14 -5.99
CA ALA A 234 33.41 8.09 -5.07
C ALA A 234 33.96 6.65 -4.89
N LEU A 235 33.09 5.67 -4.71
CA LEU A 235 33.46 4.25 -4.63
C LEU A 235 34.12 3.78 -5.93
N ARG A 236 33.55 4.13 -7.08
CA ARG A 236 34.11 3.80 -8.38
C ARG A 236 35.51 4.40 -8.57
N LEU A 237 35.69 5.68 -8.23
CA LEU A 237 36.99 6.33 -8.29
C LEU A 237 38.01 5.68 -7.35
N PHE A 238 37.57 5.27 -6.16
CA PHE A 238 38.43 4.54 -5.21
C PHE A 238 38.89 3.20 -5.80
N GLU A 239 37.99 2.42 -6.41
CA GLU A 239 38.32 1.15 -7.04
C GLU A 239 39.26 1.34 -8.25
N VAL A 240 39.01 2.32 -9.09
CA VAL A 240 39.87 2.66 -10.22
C VAL A 240 41.28 3.07 -9.75
N THR A 241 41.35 3.85 -8.68
CA THR A 241 42.62 4.27 -8.09
C THR A 241 43.41 3.06 -7.54
N LYS A 242 42.69 2.17 -6.83
CA LYS A 242 43.28 0.91 -6.33
C LYS A 242 43.80 0.02 -7.47
N GLN A 243 43.00 -0.16 -8.52
CA GLN A 243 43.46 -0.92 -9.72
C GLN A 243 44.69 -0.30 -10.36
N LYS A 244 44.74 1.03 -10.50
CA LYS A 244 45.95 1.70 -11.03
C LYS A 244 47.19 1.49 -10.15
N GLN A 245 46.99 1.54 -8.81
CA GLN A 245 48.11 1.26 -7.88
C GLN A 245 48.59 -0.18 -7.99
N GLU A 246 47.68 -1.15 -8.16
CA GLU A 246 48.05 -2.55 -8.38
C GLU A 246 48.77 -2.76 -9.72
N GLN A 247 48.29 -2.09 -10.78
CA GLN A 247 48.97 -2.12 -12.09
C GLN A 247 50.40 -1.52 -12.03
N LEU A 248 50.57 -0.41 -11.30
CA LEU A 248 51.90 0.19 -11.09
C LEU A 248 52.83 -0.78 -10.32
N LYS A 249 52.34 -1.43 -9.28
CA LYS A 249 53.13 -2.44 -8.54
C LYS A 249 53.48 -3.63 -9.42
N GLN A 250 52.55 -4.11 -10.24
CA GLN A 250 52.83 -5.19 -11.19
C GLN A 250 53.89 -4.80 -12.21
N ALA A 251 53.80 -3.62 -12.79
CA ALA A 251 54.80 -3.10 -13.73
C ALA A 251 56.18 -2.92 -13.07
N GLU A 252 56.23 -2.52 -11.80
CA GLU A 252 57.48 -2.42 -11.03
C GLU A 252 58.09 -3.82 -10.76
N ILE A 253 57.26 -4.79 -10.42
CA ILE A 253 57.67 -6.18 -10.21
C ILE A 253 58.19 -6.76 -11.56
N GLU A 254 57.47 -6.59 -12.66
CA GLU A 254 57.86 -7.04 -13.98
C GLU A 254 59.22 -6.42 -14.41
N LYS A 255 59.40 -5.12 -14.19
CA LYS A 255 60.68 -4.44 -14.40
C LYS A 255 61.80 -5.06 -13.58
N ASN A 256 61.56 -5.33 -12.29
CA ASN A 256 62.58 -5.93 -11.40
C ASN A 256 62.91 -7.38 -11.83
N ILE A 257 61.91 -8.14 -12.26
CA ILE A 257 62.10 -9.49 -12.79
C ILE A 257 62.94 -9.43 -14.08
N ALA A 258 62.64 -8.53 -15.03
CA ALA A 258 63.37 -8.37 -16.25
C ALA A 258 64.86 -7.95 -16.00
N ILE A 259 65.09 -7.07 -15.05
CA ILE A 259 66.45 -6.69 -14.61
C ILE A 259 67.20 -7.90 -14.05
N GLN A 260 66.58 -8.64 -13.13
CA GLN A 260 67.22 -9.82 -12.52
C GLN A 260 67.48 -10.94 -13.54
N GLN A 261 66.59 -11.12 -14.51
CA GLN A 261 66.82 -12.06 -15.60
C GLN A 261 68.02 -11.64 -16.48
N ALA A 262 68.05 -10.34 -16.87
CA ALA A 262 69.17 -9.82 -17.66
C ALA A 262 70.53 -9.88 -16.92
N GLU A 263 70.54 -9.59 -15.62
CA GLU A 263 71.73 -9.76 -14.77
C GLU A 263 72.14 -11.23 -14.62
N GLY A 264 71.14 -12.12 -14.48
CA GLY A 264 71.38 -13.59 -14.45
C GLY A 264 71.95 -14.10 -15.73
N GLU A 265 71.42 -13.66 -16.89
CA GLU A 265 71.97 -14.01 -18.22
C GLU A 265 73.36 -13.44 -18.43
N ALA A 266 73.61 -12.19 -18.05
CA ALA A 266 74.98 -11.61 -18.16
C ALA A 266 76.02 -12.36 -17.32
N LYS A 267 75.64 -12.72 -16.05
CA LYS A 267 76.47 -13.55 -15.18
C LYS A 267 76.68 -14.94 -15.75
N ALA A 268 75.67 -15.59 -16.30
CA ALA A 268 75.76 -16.89 -16.94
C ALA A 268 76.69 -16.83 -18.15
N LEU A 269 76.60 -15.82 -18.99
CA LEU A 269 77.52 -15.59 -20.12
C LEU A 269 78.94 -15.32 -19.66
N GLN A 270 79.10 -14.54 -18.58
CA GLN A 270 80.45 -14.29 -18.02
C GLN A 270 81.08 -15.55 -17.46
N ILE A 271 80.33 -16.40 -16.77
CA ILE A 271 80.78 -17.68 -16.24
C ILE A 271 81.14 -18.64 -17.41
N LYS A 272 80.27 -18.69 -18.44
CA LYS A 272 80.55 -19.49 -19.65
C LYS A 272 81.81 -19.00 -20.35
N GLY A 273 81.92 -17.69 -20.51
CA GLY A 273 83.14 -17.12 -21.15
C GLY A 273 84.42 -17.45 -20.39
N SER A 274 84.37 -17.34 -19.04
CA SER A 274 85.54 -17.69 -18.19
C SER A 274 85.87 -19.21 -18.25
N SER A 275 84.85 -20.05 -18.25
CA SER A 275 84.99 -21.52 -18.35
C SER A 275 85.55 -21.94 -19.67
N ILE A 276 85.15 -21.31 -20.77
CA ILE A 276 85.71 -21.54 -22.12
C ILE A 276 87.18 -21.06 -22.19
N ALA A 277 87.49 -19.91 -21.60
CA ALA A 277 88.89 -19.44 -21.56
C ALA A 277 89.81 -20.36 -20.75
N GLN A 278 89.32 -20.99 -19.71
CA GLN A 278 90.07 -21.98 -18.91
C GLN A 278 90.16 -23.35 -19.53
N ASN A 279 89.17 -23.74 -20.34
CA ASN A 279 89.17 -25.07 -21.00
C ASN A 279 88.50 -25.01 -22.39
N PRO A 280 89.26 -24.75 -23.43
CA PRO A 280 88.76 -24.59 -24.81
C PRO A 280 88.00 -25.78 -25.39
N LYS A 281 88.22 -26.98 -24.87
CA LYS A 281 87.51 -28.22 -25.25
C LYS A 281 85.98 -28.18 -24.91
N ILE A 282 85.52 -27.22 -24.09
CA ILE A 282 84.12 -27.03 -23.82
C ILE A 282 83.31 -26.60 -25.05
N ILE A 283 83.96 -25.90 -25.97
CA ILE A 283 83.35 -25.51 -27.25
C ILE A 283 83.00 -26.73 -28.08
N ASP A 284 83.86 -27.72 -28.11
CA ASP A 284 83.65 -28.96 -28.87
C ASP A 284 82.50 -29.77 -28.30
N LEU A 285 82.36 -29.80 -26.95
CA LEU A 285 81.24 -30.42 -26.28
C LEU A 285 79.92 -29.71 -26.53
N GLU A 286 79.87 -28.37 -26.49
CA GLU A 286 78.69 -27.61 -26.87
C GLU A 286 78.27 -27.79 -28.32
N TRP A 287 79.23 -27.92 -29.21
CA TRP A 287 78.98 -28.25 -30.59
C TRP A 287 78.33 -29.62 -30.75
N ILE A 288 78.84 -30.60 -30.08
CA ILE A 288 78.29 -31.97 -30.09
C ILE A 288 76.86 -31.98 -29.51
N ASN A 289 76.59 -31.25 -28.39
CA ASN A 289 75.27 -31.18 -27.77
C ASN A 289 74.23 -30.40 -28.60
N LYS A 290 74.68 -29.44 -29.42
CA LYS A 290 73.77 -28.68 -30.30
C LYS A 290 73.64 -29.33 -31.69
N TRP A 291 74.40 -30.35 -31.96
CA TRP A 291 74.33 -30.99 -33.27
C TRP A 291 73.09 -31.90 -33.36
N ASN A 292 72.24 -31.56 -34.29
CA ASN A 292 70.97 -32.27 -34.57
C ASN A 292 71.18 -33.51 -35.48
N GLY A 293 72.43 -33.97 -35.71
CA GLY A 293 72.77 -35.11 -36.56
C GLY A 293 72.68 -34.84 -38.05
N GLN A 294 72.44 -33.62 -38.48
CA GLN A 294 72.42 -33.26 -39.88
C GLN A 294 73.71 -32.46 -40.25
N LEU A 295 74.33 -32.84 -41.36
CA LEU A 295 75.50 -32.11 -41.89
C LEU A 295 75.10 -30.68 -42.26
N PRO A 296 75.89 -29.66 -41.87
CA PRO A 296 75.57 -28.28 -42.21
C PRO A 296 75.51 -28.14 -43.74
N THR A 297 74.50 -27.46 -44.20
CA THR A 297 74.21 -27.22 -45.63
C THR A 297 75.32 -26.42 -46.35
N TYR A 298 76.19 -25.76 -45.56
CA TYR A 298 77.34 -24.98 -46.11
C TYR A 298 78.56 -25.33 -45.30
N MET A 299 79.62 -25.75 -46.03
CA MET A 299 80.96 -25.82 -45.52
C MET A 299 81.79 -24.69 -46.17
N LEU A 300 82.33 -23.83 -45.31
CA LEU A 300 83.35 -22.87 -45.77
C LEU A 300 84.70 -23.55 -45.71
N GLY A 301 85.22 -23.90 -46.87
CA GLY A 301 86.61 -24.38 -47.00
C GLY A 301 87.58 -23.20 -46.79
N SER A 302 88.74 -23.50 -46.19
CA SER A 302 89.81 -22.52 -45.92
C SER A 302 90.52 -21.95 -47.18
N GLY A 303 89.87 -21.92 -48.33
CA GLY A 303 90.29 -21.34 -49.57
C GLY A 303 89.11 -20.99 -50.43
N GLN A 304 88.87 -19.70 -50.55
CA GLN A 304 87.99 -19.01 -51.48
C GLN A 304 87.04 -19.88 -52.35
N GLY A 305 85.85 -20.14 -51.82
CA GLY A 305 84.78 -20.71 -52.60
C GLY A 305 83.65 -21.14 -51.74
N VAL A 306 82.47 -20.48 -51.88
CA VAL A 306 81.18 -20.91 -51.24
C VAL A 306 80.70 -22.12 -52.06
N MET A 307 80.69 -23.31 -51.44
CA MET A 307 79.93 -24.42 -52.02
C MET A 307 78.46 -24.26 -51.72
N LEU A 308 77.69 -24.03 -52.75
CA LEU A 308 76.22 -24.04 -52.66
C LEU A 308 75.71 -25.49 -52.61
N ASN A 309 75.06 -25.84 -51.51
CA ASN A 309 74.34 -27.09 -51.46
C ASN A 309 73.04 -26.97 -52.24
N ILE A 310 72.85 -27.73 -53.25
CA ILE A 310 71.56 -27.83 -53.96
C ILE A 310 70.75 -28.83 -53.20
N PRO A 311 69.60 -28.43 -52.63
CA PRO A 311 68.75 -29.37 -51.94
C PRO A 311 68.26 -30.45 -52.89
N ASN A 312 68.57 -31.71 -52.57
CA ASN A 312 68.09 -32.86 -53.29
C ASN A 312 66.57 -32.98 -53.02
N LYS A 313 65.79 -32.57 -54.00
CA LYS A 313 64.32 -32.77 -53.98
C LYS A 313 64.09 -34.25 -54.16
N LYS A 314 63.80 -34.95 -53.05
CA LYS A 314 63.15 -36.27 -53.10
C LYS A 314 61.70 -36.06 -53.23
N ASP A 315 61.08 -36.57 -54.25
CA ASP A 315 59.65 -36.70 -54.52
C ASP A 315 58.86 -37.29 -53.35
#